data_9308764674af020f4846809fcfefe773
#
_entry.id   9308764674af020f4846809fcfefe773
#
_cell.length_a   1.000
_cell.length_b   1.000
_cell.length_c   1.000
_cell.angle_alpha   90.00
_cell.angle_beta   90.00
_cell.angle_gamma   90.00
#
_symmetry.space_group_name_H-M   'P 1'
#
loop_
_entity.id
_entity.type
_entity.pdbx_description
1 polymer ?
#
loop_
_entity_poly.entity_id
_entity_poly.type
_entity_poly.pdbx_seq_one_letter_code
_entity_poly.pdbx_strand_id
1 'polypeptide(L)'
;MITTKQKYLATLTFCACTLSVQAQEAWSLKQCIDYAIEHNLTIKQQEASRDQSEVELNTAKWSRLPDLNGSASHSFNFGRSLQADNTYQSINTQNTGLNLTTSVPLFTGMQIPHSISLAKLNLKAAIEDLNKAKEDISIQVASAYLQVLFNEELAKVAHQQVSLSQEMLKQKEAYYQNGKASEAEWREAQSRVAQDQLSAVQADNNYQLALLDLSQLLELPSPDDFRIVSPEVDEQALTVSLTSPTEIYSQAVLSKPSILAAQYRLEGARHNIRIAQ
;
A
#
# COMPACT_ATOMS: atom_id res chain seq x y z
N MET A 1 26.03 -54.71 -0.91
CA MET A 1 26.10 -54.76 0.58
C MET A 1 26.24 -53.32 1.08
N ILE A 2 25.14 -52.65 1.39
CA ILE A 2 25.15 -51.27 1.87
C ILE A 2 25.49 -51.32 3.36
N THR A 3 26.61 -50.70 3.73
CA THR A 3 27.15 -50.78 5.10
C THR A 3 26.18 -50.08 6.08
N THR A 4 26.06 -50.65 7.28
CA THR A 4 25.18 -50.21 8.39
C THR A 4 25.32 -48.69 8.70
N LYS A 5 26.50 -48.10 8.49
CA LYS A 5 26.77 -46.63 8.64
C LYS A 5 26.01 -45.78 7.64
N GLN A 6 25.77 -46.25 6.40
CA GLN A 6 24.97 -45.50 5.40
C GLN A 6 23.47 -45.48 5.73
N LYS A 7 22.94 -46.50 6.39
CA LYS A 7 21.54 -46.56 6.83
C LYS A 7 21.27 -45.57 7.97
N TYR A 8 22.20 -45.42 8.90
CA TYR A 8 22.07 -44.42 9.99
C TYR A 8 22.22 -43.00 9.50
N LEU A 9 23.07 -42.75 8.47
CA LEU A 9 23.22 -41.42 7.88
C LEU A 9 21.95 -40.99 7.12
N ALA A 10 21.33 -41.94 6.36
CA ALA A 10 20.07 -41.67 5.65
C ALA A 10 18.88 -41.46 6.60
N THR A 11 18.82 -42.15 7.74
CA THR A 11 17.79 -41.99 8.76
C THR A 11 17.95 -40.67 9.53
N LEU A 12 19.21 -40.24 9.77
CA LEU A 12 19.49 -38.95 10.43
C LEU A 12 19.14 -37.77 9.52
N THR A 13 19.40 -37.87 8.21
CA THR A 13 19.06 -36.83 7.22
C THR A 13 17.54 -36.72 7.01
N PHE A 14 16.80 -37.83 7.06
CA PHE A 14 15.34 -37.82 6.97
C PHE A 14 14.67 -37.23 8.22
N CYS A 15 15.24 -37.42 9.41
CA CYS A 15 14.71 -36.84 10.67
C CYS A 15 14.99 -35.35 10.79
N ALA A 16 16.01 -34.79 10.11
CA ALA A 16 16.33 -33.35 10.14
C ALA A 16 15.40 -32.49 9.23
N CYS A 17 14.74 -33.11 8.24
CA CYS A 17 13.82 -32.45 7.33
C CYS A 17 12.37 -32.25 7.88
N THR A 18 12.04 -32.85 9.03
CA THR A 18 10.65 -32.80 9.57
C THR A 18 10.42 -31.75 10.65
N LEU A 19 11.41 -30.89 10.95
CA LEU A 19 11.31 -29.88 12.02
C LEU A 19 10.97 -28.47 11.57
N SER A 20 10.63 -28.24 10.31
CA SER A 20 10.08 -26.96 9.86
C SER A 20 8.55 -26.98 9.79
N VAL A 21 7.87 -27.42 10.85
CA VAL A 21 6.53 -26.94 11.13
C VAL A 21 6.73 -25.51 11.65
N GLN A 22 6.77 -24.53 10.74
CA GLN A 22 6.56 -23.15 11.09
C GLN A 22 5.14 -23.08 11.68
N ALA A 23 5.06 -23.06 13.00
CA ALA A 23 3.86 -22.57 13.66
C ALA A 23 3.63 -21.17 13.08
N GLN A 24 2.56 -20.98 12.32
CA GLN A 24 2.19 -19.67 11.82
C GLN A 24 1.98 -18.78 13.02
N GLU A 25 2.98 -17.94 13.28
CA GLU A 25 2.91 -16.95 14.36
C GLU A 25 1.78 -15.98 14.01
N ALA A 26 0.81 -15.87 14.91
CA ALA A 26 -0.23 -14.84 14.77
C ALA A 26 0.44 -13.45 14.78
N TRP A 27 0.02 -12.59 13.87
CA TRP A 27 0.68 -11.33 13.57
C TRP A 27 0.28 -10.24 14.59
N SER A 28 1.26 -9.59 15.15
CA SER A 28 1.07 -8.39 15.97
C SER A 28 0.80 -7.17 15.09
N LEU A 29 0.18 -6.14 15.64
CA LEU A 29 -0.05 -4.86 14.93
C LEU A 29 1.25 -4.29 14.34
N LYS A 30 2.35 -4.35 15.10
CA LYS A 30 3.65 -3.85 14.62
C LYS A 30 4.13 -4.63 13.41
N GLN A 31 4.06 -5.97 13.44
CA GLN A 31 4.44 -6.81 12.30
C GLN A 31 3.60 -6.52 11.07
N CYS A 32 2.28 -6.30 11.23
CA CYS A 32 1.40 -5.90 10.14
C CYS A 32 1.82 -4.56 9.52
N ILE A 33 2.12 -3.56 10.35
CA ILE A 33 2.56 -2.23 9.88
C ILE A 33 3.91 -2.34 9.16
N ASP A 34 4.88 -3.00 9.75
CA ASP A 34 6.22 -3.15 9.17
C ASP A 34 6.15 -3.87 7.81
N TYR A 35 5.36 -4.94 7.74
CA TYR A 35 5.15 -5.69 6.49
C TYR A 35 4.44 -4.85 5.42
N ALA A 36 3.39 -4.10 5.80
CA ALA A 36 2.69 -3.21 4.86
C ALA A 36 3.61 -2.13 4.30
N ILE A 37 4.48 -1.53 5.14
CA ILE A 37 5.44 -0.52 4.69
C ILE A 37 6.41 -1.09 3.65
N GLU A 38 6.77 -2.36 3.74
CA GLU A 38 7.70 -3.00 2.81
C GLU A 38 7.04 -3.50 1.52
N HIS A 39 5.78 -3.94 1.59
CA HIS A 39 5.14 -4.68 0.49
C HIS A 39 4.03 -3.91 -0.22
N ASN A 40 3.41 -2.91 0.44
CA ASN A 40 2.23 -2.22 -0.09
C ASN A 40 2.53 -1.48 -1.41
N LEU A 41 1.67 -1.69 -2.40
CA LEU A 41 1.83 -1.15 -3.76
C LEU A 41 1.78 0.38 -3.79
N THR A 42 0.97 1.01 -2.93
CA THR A 42 0.89 2.48 -2.85
C THR A 42 2.22 3.08 -2.40
N ILE A 43 2.89 2.47 -1.43
CA ILE A 43 4.22 2.91 -0.98
C ILE A 43 5.25 2.72 -2.09
N LYS A 44 5.28 1.56 -2.77
CA LYS A 44 6.18 1.31 -3.91
C LYS A 44 5.96 2.30 -5.07
N GLN A 45 4.71 2.69 -5.31
CA GLN A 45 4.40 3.73 -6.30
C GLN A 45 4.98 5.09 -5.90
N GLN A 46 4.90 5.46 -4.61
CA GLN A 46 5.51 6.71 -4.12
C GLN A 46 7.05 6.63 -4.12
N GLU A 47 7.64 5.47 -3.86
CA GLU A 47 9.09 5.26 -4.02
C GLU A 47 9.52 5.47 -5.47
N ALA A 48 8.82 4.90 -6.44
CA ALA A 48 9.09 5.12 -7.85
C ALA A 48 8.93 6.60 -8.25
N SER A 49 7.95 7.32 -7.70
CA SER A 49 7.76 8.76 -7.92
C SER A 49 8.90 9.60 -7.34
N ARG A 50 9.41 9.24 -6.15
CA ARG A 50 10.61 9.86 -5.58
C ARG A 50 11.84 9.61 -6.46
N ASP A 51 12.05 8.37 -6.93
CA ASP A 51 13.17 8.02 -7.80
C ASP A 51 13.10 8.77 -9.14
N GLN A 52 11.89 8.91 -9.70
CA GLN A 52 11.68 9.75 -10.88
C GLN A 52 12.11 11.20 -10.61
N SER A 53 11.71 11.78 -9.48
CA SER A 53 12.10 13.15 -9.10
C SER A 53 13.60 13.30 -8.90
N GLU A 54 14.29 12.24 -8.45
CA GLU A 54 15.75 12.21 -8.35
C GLU A 54 16.41 12.21 -9.72
N VAL A 55 15.89 11.43 -10.67
CA VAL A 55 16.34 11.44 -12.07
C VAL A 55 16.12 12.81 -12.72
N GLU A 56 14.97 13.44 -12.46
CA GLU A 56 14.66 14.79 -12.95
C GLU A 56 15.65 15.83 -12.39
N LEU A 57 16.01 15.75 -11.11
CA LEU A 57 17.05 16.60 -10.52
C LEU A 57 18.40 16.38 -11.19
N ASN A 58 18.78 15.14 -11.45
CA ASN A 58 20.03 14.83 -12.14
C ASN A 58 20.00 15.35 -13.58
N THR A 59 18.91 15.16 -14.30
CA THR A 59 18.70 15.72 -15.64
C THR A 59 18.84 17.25 -15.65
N ALA A 60 18.21 17.92 -14.67
CA ALA A 60 18.35 19.37 -14.51
C ALA A 60 19.80 19.82 -14.23
N LYS A 61 20.58 19.04 -13.47
CA LYS A 61 22.01 19.33 -13.24
C LYS A 61 22.84 19.16 -14.52
N TRP A 62 22.55 18.13 -15.31
CA TRP A 62 23.26 17.82 -16.55
C TRP A 62 22.87 18.75 -17.71
N SER A 63 21.78 19.51 -17.60
CA SER A 63 21.37 20.51 -18.63
C SER A 63 22.41 21.64 -18.86
N ARG A 64 23.43 21.71 -18.02
CA ARG A 64 24.58 22.63 -18.20
C ARG A 64 25.65 22.08 -19.17
N LEU A 65 25.61 20.80 -19.48
CA LEU A 65 26.57 20.16 -20.32
C LEU A 65 26.12 20.20 -21.79
N PRO A 66 27.08 20.03 -22.74
CA PRO A 66 26.75 19.88 -24.14
C PRO A 66 25.78 18.71 -24.34
N ASP A 67 24.74 18.93 -25.15
CA ASP A 67 23.95 17.85 -25.72
C ASP A 67 24.57 17.35 -27.04
N LEU A 68 24.27 16.11 -27.39
CA LEU A 68 24.69 15.53 -28.68
C LEU A 68 23.49 14.82 -29.31
N ASN A 69 23.00 15.37 -30.42
CA ASN A 69 21.86 14.84 -31.14
C ASN A 69 22.28 14.35 -32.50
N GLY A 70 22.01 13.08 -32.81
CA GLY A 70 22.23 12.49 -34.11
C GLY A 70 20.91 12.17 -34.82
N SER A 71 20.76 12.55 -36.07
CA SER A 71 19.63 12.17 -36.91
C SER A 71 20.07 11.62 -38.24
N ALA A 72 19.39 10.57 -38.69
CA ALA A 72 19.55 10.01 -40.02
C ALA A 72 18.19 10.05 -40.72
N SER A 73 18.16 10.56 -41.93
CA SER A 73 16.97 10.61 -42.77
C SER A 73 17.22 10.04 -44.12
N HIS A 74 16.28 9.30 -44.68
CA HIS A 74 16.31 8.83 -46.05
C HIS A 74 14.93 9.11 -46.65
N SER A 75 14.94 9.90 -47.75
CA SER A 75 13.72 10.29 -48.43
C SER A 75 13.75 9.84 -49.89
N PHE A 76 12.62 9.33 -50.34
CA PHE A 76 12.35 8.99 -51.75
C PHE A 76 11.34 10.00 -52.29
N ASN A 77 11.73 10.71 -53.36
CA ASN A 77 10.83 11.63 -54.04
C ASN A 77 10.54 11.07 -55.42
N PHE A 78 9.26 10.83 -55.68
CA PHE A 78 8.77 10.33 -56.97
C PHE A 78 7.92 11.42 -57.60
N GLY A 79 8.16 11.69 -58.87
CA GLY A 79 7.30 12.63 -59.59
C GLY A 79 8.02 13.50 -60.62
N ARG A 80 7.31 14.52 -61.07
CA ARG A 80 7.76 15.48 -62.07
C ARG A 80 8.47 16.64 -61.40
N SER A 81 9.73 16.86 -61.72
CA SER A 81 10.56 17.96 -61.22
C SER A 81 10.92 18.92 -62.33
N LEU A 82 10.91 20.22 -62.00
CA LEU A 82 11.36 21.27 -62.89
C LEU A 82 12.89 21.27 -62.90
N GLN A 83 13.49 21.16 -64.09
CA GLN A 83 14.91 21.20 -64.29
C GLN A 83 15.40 22.64 -64.48
N ALA A 84 16.73 22.86 -64.41
CA ALA A 84 17.35 24.19 -64.56
C ALA A 84 17.12 24.82 -65.95
N ASP A 85 16.77 24.01 -66.98
CA ASP A 85 16.41 24.42 -68.32
C ASP A 85 14.92 24.76 -68.52
N ASN A 86 14.17 24.88 -67.46
CA ASN A 86 12.72 25.09 -67.45
C ASN A 86 11.89 23.94 -68.06
N THR A 87 12.47 22.76 -68.25
CA THR A 87 11.72 21.58 -68.68
C THR A 87 11.27 20.72 -67.50
N TYR A 88 10.12 20.02 -67.62
CA TYR A 88 9.65 19.08 -66.66
C TYR A 88 10.05 17.66 -66.98
N GLN A 89 10.82 17.01 -66.10
CA GLN A 89 11.17 15.60 -66.24
C GLN A 89 10.66 14.77 -65.06
N SER A 90 10.27 13.52 -65.35
CA SER A 90 9.97 12.56 -64.32
C SER A 90 11.26 11.99 -63.76
N ILE A 91 11.63 12.42 -62.56
CA ILE A 91 12.88 12.02 -61.93
C ILE A 91 12.53 11.45 -60.52
N ASN A 92 13.02 10.24 -60.24
CA ASN A 92 13.00 9.67 -58.92
C ASN A 92 14.31 10.03 -58.21
N THR A 93 14.22 10.79 -57.14
CA THR A 93 15.39 11.17 -56.35
C THR A 93 15.38 10.51 -55.01
N GLN A 94 16.54 10.02 -54.60
CA GLN A 94 16.78 9.49 -53.26
C GLN A 94 17.76 10.44 -52.55
N ASN A 95 17.41 10.85 -51.37
CA ASN A 95 18.27 11.73 -50.58
C ASN A 95 18.49 11.11 -49.19
N THR A 96 19.77 10.95 -48.82
CA THR A 96 20.17 10.48 -47.50
C THR A 96 20.85 11.62 -46.76
N GLY A 97 20.28 12.05 -45.67
CA GLY A 97 20.85 13.07 -44.79
C GLY A 97 21.31 12.44 -43.47
N LEU A 98 22.54 12.74 -43.08
CA LEU A 98 23.06 12.47 -41.72
C LEU A 98 23.37 13.80 -41.07
N ASN A 99 22.85 14.02 -39.89
CA ASN A 99 23.08 15.24 -39.12
C ASN A 99 23.54 14.89 -37.70
N LEU A 100 24.61 15.54 -37.26
CA LEU A 100 25.11 15.46 -35.89
C LEU A 100 25.22 16.87 -35.35
N THR A 101 24.48 17.17 -34.32
CA THR A 101 24.41 18.51 -33.70
C THR A 101 24.77 18.43 -32.25
N THR A 102 25.63 19.34 -31.80
CA THR A 102 25.89 19.56 -30.37
C THR A 102 25.61 21.02 -30.03
N SER A 103 24.99 21.25 -28.86
CA SER A 103 24.74 22.60 -28.39
C SER A 103 25.09 22.72 -26.91
N VAL A 104 25.58 23.90 -26.52
CA VAL A 104 25.96 24.24 -25.13
C VAL A 104 25.29 25.54 -24.78
N PRO A 105 24.43 25.56 -23.74
CA PRO A 105 23.84 26.82 -23.27
C PRO A 105 24.92 27.64 -22.50
N LEU A 106 25.38 28.73 -23.10
CA LEU A 106 26.37 29.61 -22.46
C LEU A 106 25.72 30.54 -21.40
N PHE A 107 24.55 31.08 -21.70
CA PHE A 107 23.78 31.95 -20.81
C PHE A 107 22.29 31.84 -21.11
N THR A 108 21.49 31.58 -20.05
CA THR A 108 20.04 31.37 -20.13
C THR A 108 19.27 32.28 -19.15
N GLY A 109 19.82 33.47 -18.81
CA GLY A 109 19.13 34.39 -17.89
C GLY A 109 18.85 33.80 -16.50
N MET A 110 19.76 32.98 -15.94
CA MET A 110 19.59 32.30 -14.64
C MET A 110 18.50 31.20 -14.62
N GLN A 111 17.93 30.85 -15.77
CA GLN A 111 16.89 29.82 -15.88
C GLN A 111 17.38 28.45 -15.39
N ILE A 112 18.59 28.03 -15.79
CA ILE A 112 19.15 26.73 -15.39
C ILE A 112 19.35 26.61 -13.88
N PRO A 113 19.96 27.58 -13.15
CA PRO A 113 20.05 27.56 -11.68
C PRO A 113 18.69 27.45 -10.99
N HIS A 114 17.68 28.19 -11.48
CA HIS A 114 16.33 28.14 -10.91
C HIS A 114 15.65 26.79 -11.19
N SER A 115 15.85 26.20 -12.39
CA SER A 115 15.34 24.87 -12.72
C SER A 115 15.94 23.79 -11.83
N ILE A 116 17.25 23.85 -11.54
CA ILE A 116 17.91 22.92 -10.61
C ILE A 116 17.34 23.07 -9.20
N SER A 117 17.14 24.32 -8.75
CA SER A 117 16.55 24.58 -7.42
C SER A 117 15.12 24.05 -7.33
N LEU A 118 14.32 24.26 -8.38
CA LEU A 118 12.97 23.71 -8.51
C LEU A 118 12.97 22.19 -8.44
N ALA A 119 13.80 21.52 -9.24
CA ALA A 119 13.91 20.06 -9.26
C ALA A 119 14.34 19.51 -7.86
N LYS A 120 15.24 20.20 -7.16
CA LYS A 120 15.64 19.85 -5.79
C LYS A 120 14.48 19.97 -4.80
N LEU A 121 13.63 20.98 -4.94
CA LEU A 121 12.44 21.17 -4.09
C LEU A 121 11.36 20.14 -4.41
N ASN A 122 11.21 19.78 -5.68
CA ASN A 122 10.30 18.72 -6.10
C ASN A 122 10.72 17.37 -5.53
N LEU A 123 12.03 17.04 -5.55
CA LEU A 123 12.53 15.83 -4.90
C LEU A 123 12.26 15.84 -3.39
N LYS A 124 12.46 16.96 -2.70
CA LYS A 124 12.13 17.06 -1.27
C LYS A 124 10.63 16.86 -1.03
N ALA A 125 9.78 17.45 -1.86
CA ALA A 125 8.34 17.25 -1.77
C ALA A 125 7.95 15.78 -1.99
N ALA A 126 8.56 15.09 -2.96
CA ALA A 126 8.32 13.68 -3.23
C ALA A 126 8.78 12.77 -2.07
N ILE A 127 9.87 13.11 -1.37
CA ILE A 127 10.30 12.41 -0.16
C ILE A 127 9.26 12.55 0.94
N GLU A 128 8.71 13.75 1.14
CA GLU A 128 7.68 13.96 2.17
C GLU A 128 6.34 13.33 1.76
N ASP A 129 6.02 13.25 0.47
CA ASP A 129 4.85 12.50 0.00
C ASP A 129 4.98 11.00 0.27
N LEU A 130 6.18 10.44 0.13
CA LEU A 130 6.47 9.06 0.50
C LEU A 130 6.30 8.85 2.02
N ASN A 131 6.83 9.76 2.84
CA ASN A 131 6.67 9.70 4.30
C ASN A 131 5.19 9.77 4.69
N LYS A 132 4.42 10.66 4.04
CA LYS A 132 2.96 10.75 4.22
C LYS A 132 2.28 9.44 3.86
N ALA A 133 2.62 8.82 2.74
CA ALA A 133 2.03 7.55 2.33
C ALA A 133 2.30 6.44 3.34
N LYS A 134 3.52 6.38 3.92
CA LYS A 134 3.84 5.45 4.99
C LYS A 134 3.02 5.68 6.25
N GLU A 135 2.81 6.95 6.66
CA GLU A 135 1.91 7.29 7.78
C GLU A 135 0.46 6.87 7.48
N ASP A 136 -0.05 7.20 6.30
CA ASP A 136 -1.43 6.91 5.91
C ASP A 136 -1.70 5.39 5.90
N ILE A 137 -0.79 4.59 5.33
CA ILE A 137 -0.89 3.11 5.33
C ILE A 137 -0.80 2.57 6.76
N SER A 138 0.09 3.09 7.61
CA SER A 138 0.20 2.66 9.00
C SER A 138 -1.11 2.89 9.77
N ILE A 139 -1.77 4.02 9.56
CA ILE A 139 -3.08 4.33 10.16
C ILE A 139 -4.18 3.40 9.61
N GLN A 140 -4.18 3.14 8.30
CA GLN A 140 -5.16 2.23 7.68
C GLN A 140 -4.99 0.80 8.20
N VAL A 141 -3.76 0.30 8.30
CA VAL A 141 -3.46 -1.03 8.87
C VAL A 141 -3.90 -1.10 10.33
N ALA A 142 -3.60 -0.07 11.13
CA ALA A 142 -4.02 -0.03 12.53
C ALA A 142 -5.55 -0.03 12.67
N SER A 143 -6.25 0.74 11.84
CA SER A 143 -7.72 0.78 11.83
C SER A 143 -8.32 -0.55 11.40
N ALA A 144 -7.79 -1.19 10.34
CA ALA A 144 -8.25 -2.49 9.88
C ALA A 144 -7.99 -3.59 10.93
N TYR A 145 -6.81 -3.55 11.57
CA TYR A 145 -6.45 -4.48 12.65
C TYR A 145 -7.42 -4.38 13.84
N LEU A 146 -7.75 -3.17 14.28
CA LEU A 146 -8.74 -2.94 15.36
C LEU A 146 -10.13 -3.40 14.93
N GLN A 147 -10.50 -3.23 13.65
CA GLN A 147 -11.78 -3.71 13.12
C GLN A 147 -11.87 -5.25 13.15
N VAL A 148 -10.77 -5.96 12.88
CA VAL A 148 -10.72 -7.42 13.02
C VAL A 148 -10.93 -7.82 14.47
N LEU A 149 -10.21 -7.21 15.43
CA LEU A 149 -10.37 -7.49 16.85
C LEU A 149 -11.80 -7.21 17.33
N PHE A 150 -12.39 -6.11 16.89
CA PHE A 150 -13.76 -5.76 17.23
C PHE A 150 -14.76 -6.81 16.72
N ASN A 151 -14.64 -7.24 15.48
CA ASN A 151 -15.53 -8.25 14.90
C ASN A 151 -15.30 -9.63 15.54
N GLU A 152 -14.07 -9.96 15.92
CA GLU A 152 -13.77 -11.19 16.69
C GLU A 152 -14.52 -11.23 18.03
N GLU A 153 -14.48 -10.12 18.78
CA GLU A 153 -15.21 -10.04 20.05
C GLU A 153 -16.73 -10.06 19.86
N LEU A 154 -17.26 -9.41 18.81
CA LEU A 154 -18.67 -9.50 18.48
C LEU A 154 -19.10 -10.93 18.14
N ALA A 155 -18.29 -11.69 17.40
CA ALA A 155 -18.56 -13.09 17.10
C ALA A 155 -18.57 -13.95 18.36
N LYS A 156 -17.59 -13.75 19.28
CA LYS A 156 -17.57 -14.43 20.58
C LYS A 156 -18.84 -14.15 21.39
N VAL A 157 -19.26 -12.88 21.47
CA VAL A 157 -20.51 -12.49 22.19
C VAL A 157 -21.73 -13.12 21.53
N ALA A 158 -21.82 -13.15 20.19
CA ALA A 158 -22.93 -13.77 19.49
C ALA A 158 -23.01 -15.29 19.76
N HIS A 159 -21.89 -15.99 19.77
CA HIS A 159 -21.85 -17.41 20.13
C HIS A 159 -22.24 -17.67 21.60
N GLN A 160 -21.83 -16.80 22.53
CA GLN A 160 -22.28 -16.87 23.92
C GLN A 160 -23.80 -16.69 24.03
N GLN A 161 -24.38 -15.76 23.24
CA GLN A 161 -25.83 -15.53 23.21
C GLN A 161 -26.57 -16.76 22.66
N VAL A 162 -26.06 -17.45 21.64
CA VAL A 162 -26.60 -18.72 21.16
C VAL A 162 -26.60 -19.78 22.27
N SER A 163 -25.50 -19.90 23.01
CA SER A 163 -25.40 -20.85 24.12
C SER A 163 -26.45 -20.56 25.18
N LEU A 164 -26.62 -19.29 25.57
CA LEU A 164 -27.62 -18.86 26.57
C LEU A 164 -29.03 -19.15 26.07
N SER A 165 -29.38 -18.82 24.83
CA SER A 165 -30.72 -19.07 24.30
C SER A 165 -31.03 -20.56 24.15
N GLN A 166 -30.05 -21.40 23.87
CA GLN A 166 -30.19 -22.86 23.87
C GLN A 166 -30.49 -23.43 25.28
N GLU A 167 -29.82 -22.89 26.30
CA GLU A 167 -30.12 -23.28 27.70
C GLU A 167 -31.56 -22.88 28.10
N MET A 168 -31.95 -21.66 27.72
CA MET A 168 -33.34 -21.19 27.96
C MET A 168 -34.36 -22.06 27.20
N LEU A 169 -34.06 -22.47 25.97
CA LEU A 169 -34.93 -23.38 25.21
C LEU A 169 -35.08 -24.72 25.94
N LYS A 170 -34.01 -25.34 26.40
CA LYS A 170 -34.06 -26.59 27.19
C LYS A 170 -34.93 -26.45 28.44
N GLN A 171 -34.81 -25.32 29.15
CA GLN A 171 -35.63 -25.03 30.31
C GLN A 171 -37.12 -24.91 29.97
N LYS A 172 -37.47 -24.16 28.90
CA LYS A 172 -38.85 -23.97 28.45
C LYS A 172 -39.46 -25.28 27.92
N GLU A 173 -38.69 -26.10 27.25
CA GLU A 173 -39.10 -27.42 26.80
C GLU A 173 -39.44 -28.33 27.96
N ALA A 174 -38.60 -28.38 29.01
CA ALA A 174 -38.88 -29.15 30.22
C ALA A 174 -40.14 -28.64 30.95
N TYR A 175 -40.39 -27.33 31.00
CA TYR A 175 -41.60 -26.77 31.58
C TYR A 175 -42.84 -27.11 30.74
N TYR A 176 -42.77 -27.07 29.43
CA TYR A 176 -43.84 -27.45 28.51
C TYR A 176 -44.21 -28.95 28.72
N GLN A 177 -43.22 -29.83 28.75
CA GLN A 177 -43.42 -31.27 28.96
C GLN A 177 -44.09 -31.58 30.31
N ASN A 178 -43.84 -30.75 31.33
CA ASN A 178 -44.46 -30.87 32.67
C ASN A 178 -45.74 -30.05 32.85
N GLY A 179 -46.32 -29.49 31.74
CA GLY A 179 -47.52 -28.69 31.78
C GLY A 179 -47.43 -27.34 32.51
N LYS A 180 -46.20 -26.83 32.70
CA LYS A 180 -45.89 -25.55 33.41
C LYS A 180 -45.64 -24.38 32.46
N ALA A 181 -45.54 -24.62 31.15
CA ALA A 181 -45.40 -23.59 30.13
C ALA A 181 -46.35 -23.89 28.97
N SER A 182 -46.75 -22.85 28.22
CA SER A 182 -47.57 -22.99 27.05
C SER A 182 -46.72 -23.42 25.81
N GLU A 183 -47.35 -24.03 24.82
CA GLU A 183 -46.66 -24.32 23.52
C GLU A 183 -46.13 -23.04 22.88
N ALA A 184 -46.85 -21.93 23.00
CA ALA A 184 -46.41 -20.64 22.46
C ALA A 184 -45.07 -20.20 23.05
N GLU A 185 -44.88 -20.30 24.36
CA GLU A 185 -43.61 -19.95 25.01
C GLU A 185 -42.46 -20.86 24.58
N TRP A 186 -42.74 -22.16 24.38
CA TRP A 186 -41.70 -23.08 23.88
C TRP A 186 -41.31 -22.73 22.41
N ARG A 187 -42.30 -22.47 21.56
CA ARG A 187 -42.06 -22.07 20.17
C ARG A 187 -41.34 -20.72 20.04
N GLU A 188 -41.65 -19.78 20.90
CA GLU A 188 -40.94 -18.50 21.00
C GLU A 188 -39.47 -18.70 21.34
N ALA A 189 -39.17 -19.54 22.34
CA ALA A 189 -37.78 -19.87 22.70
C ALA A 189 -37.06 -20.56 21.55
N GLN A 190 -37.73 -21.44 20.77
CA GLN A 190 -37.15 -22.07 19.59
C GLN A 190 -36.84 -21.05 18.50
N SER A 191 -37.75 -20.10 18.26
CA SER A 191 -37.54 -19.02 17.28
C SER A 191 -36.39 -18.12 17.71
N ARG A 192 -36.24 -17.84 19.01
CA ARG A 192 -35.13 -17.04 19.57
C ARG A 192 -33.77 -17.68 19.29
N VAL A 193 -33.63 -18.99 19.51
CA VAL A 193 -32.40 -19.72 19.21
C VAL A 193 -32.05 -19.60 17.72
N ALA A 194 -33.04 -19.78 16.83
CA ALA A 194 -32.79 -19.65 15.37
C ALA A 194 -32.34 -18.25 14.98
N GLN A 195 -32.89 -17.21 15.62
CA GLN A 195 -32.50 -15.82 15.37
C GLN A 195 -31.08 -15.53 15.91
N ASP A 196 -30.74 -16.02 17.10
CA ASP A 196 -29.42 -15.84 17.68
C ASP A 196 -28.35 -16.61 16.87
N GLN A 197 -28.69 -17.81 16.35
CA GLN A 197 -27.82 -18.55 15.42
C GLN A 197 -27.56 -17.78 14.11
N LEU A 198 -28.58 -17.15 13.53
CA LEU A 198 -28.40 -16.31 12.36
C LEU A 198 -27.46 -15.15 12.65
N SER A 199 -27.64 -14.49 13.81
CA SER A 199 -26.78 -13.39 14.25
C SER A 199 -25.33 -13.84 14.45
N ALA A 200 -25.08 -15.04 15.00
CA ALA A 200 -23.75 -15.60 15.13
C ALA A 200 -23.07 -15.85 13.77
N VAL A 201 -23.79 -16.45 12.81
CA VAL A 201 -23.28 -16.65 11.44
C VAL A 201 -22.95 -15.31 10.76
N GLN A 202 -23.78 -14.28 10.96
CA GLN A 202 -23.50 -12.94 10.44
C GLN A 202 -22.25 -12.34 11.07
N ALA A 203 -22.07 -12.49 12.39
CA ALA A 203 -20.88 -12.00 13.09
C ALA A 203 -19.61 -12.73 12.64
N ASP A 204 -19.66 -14.05 12.45
CA ASP A 204 -18.56 -14.83 11.91
C ASP A 204 -18.17 -14.37 10.49
N ASN A 205 -19.16 -14.13 9.62
CA ASN A 205 -18.91 -13.62 8.28
C ASN A 205 -18.26 -12.23 8.32
N ASN A 206 -18.72 -11.34 9.20
CA ASN A 206 -18.10 -10.01 9.36
C ASN A 206 -16.65 -10.11 9.84
N TYR A 207 -16.35 -11.03 10.73
CA TYR A 207 -14.99 -11.30 11.17
C TYR A 207 -14.12 -11.78 10.01
N GLN A 208 -14.58 -12.73 9.21
CA GLN A 208 -13.85 -13.23 8.05
C GLN A 208 -13.63 -12.14 7.00
N LEU A 209 -14.61 -11.28 6.75
CA LEU A 209 -14.47 -10.15 5.84
C LEU A 209 -13.44 -9.15 6.34
N ALA A 210 -13.44 -8.83 7.63
CA ALA A 210 -12.44 -7.92 8.19
C ALA A 210 -11.01 -8.49 8.11
N LEU A 211 -10.84 -9.81 8.31
CA LEU A 211 -9.56 -10.49 8.10
C LEU A 211 -9.11 -10.40 6.63
N LEU A 212 -10.04 -10.60 5.71
CA LEU A 212 -9.77 -10.48 4.28
C LEU A 212 -9.34 -9.05 3.92
N ASP A 213 -10.06 -8.03 4.40
CA ASP A 213 -9.74 -6.63 4.16
C ASP A 213 -8.34 -6.28 4.67
N LEU A 214 -7.98 -6.73 5.89
CA LEU A 214 -6.64 -6.55 6.43
C LEU A 214 -5.59 -7.28 5.59
N SER A 215 -5.83 -8.53 5.18
CA SER A 215 -4.90 -9.31 4.37
C SER A 215 -4.65 -8.67 2.99
N GLN A 216 -5.67 -8.09 2.38
CA GLN A 216 -5.56 -7.33 1.13
C GLN A 216 -4.74 -6.05 1.31
N LEU A 217 -4.95 -5.33 2.42
CA LEU A 217 -4.16 -4.13 2.72
C LEU A 217 -2.66 -4.45 2.93
N LEU A 218 -2.37 -5.65 3.45
CA LEU A 218 -1.02 -6.19 3.59
C LEU A 218 -0.46 -6.76 2.29
N GLU A 219 -1.24 -6.87 1.21
CA GLU A 219 -0.85 -7.51 -0.06
C GLU A 219 -0.41 -8.98 0.14
N LEU A 220 -1.06 -9.70 1.06
CA LEU A 220 -0.74 -11.11 1.29
C LEU A 220 -1.20 -11.97 0.11
N PRO A 221 -0.40 -12.94 -0.36
CA PRO A 221 -0.74 -13.80 -1.50
C PRO A 221 -1.91 -14.75 -1.21
N SER A 222 -2.15 -15.12 0.04
CA SER A 222 -3.30 -15.93 0.49
C SER A 222 -3.71 -15.50 1.90
N PRO A 223 -5.02 -15.33 2.15
CA PRO A 223 -5.56 -15.05 3.48
C PRO A 223 -5.76 -16.31 4.33
N ASP A 224 -5.60 -17.54 3.75
CA ASP A 224 -6.15 -18.77 4.32
C ASP A 224 -5.63 -19.15 5.71
N ASP A 225 -4.48 -18.68 6.11
CA ASP A 225 -3.93 -18.99 7.44
C ASP A 225 -3.53 -17.73 8.22
N PHE A 226 -4.00 -16.56 7.76
CA PHE A 226 -3.69 -15.31 8.42
C PHE A 226 -4.45 -15.15 9.74
N ARG A 227 -3.72 -14.96 10.83
CA ARG A 227 -4.27 -14.74 12.18
C ARG A 227 -3.56 -13.57 12.83
N ILE A 228 -4.28 -12.85 13.66
CA ILE A 228 -3.75 -11.74 14.44
C ILE A 228 -3.75 -12.06 15.94
N VAL A 229 -2.86 -11.38 16.67
CA VAL A 229 -2.79 -11.48 18.14
C VAL A 229 -3.67 -10.40 18.74
N SER A 230 -4.49 -10.75 19.71
CA SER A 230 -5.14 -9.74 20.56
C SER A 230 -4.10 -9.15 21.53
N PRO A 231 -3.80 -7.85 21.44
CA PRO A 231 -2.83 -7.23 22.35
C PRO A 231 -3.40 -7.22 23.78
N GLU A 232 -2.55 -7.53 24.75
CA GLU A 232 -2.88 -7.25 26.15
C GLU A 232 -2.88 -5.73 26.35
N VAL A 233 -4.05 -5.16 26.65
CA VAL A 233 -4.18 -3.73 26.90
C VAL A 233 -3.89 -3.48 28.38
N ASP A 234 -2.77 -2.80 28.65
CA ASP A 234 -2.51 -2.29 29.98
C ASP A 234 -3.41 -1.07 30.24
N GLU A 235 -4.43 -1.25 31.09
CA GLU A 235 -5.36 -0.16 31.44
C GLU A 235 -4.65 1.06 32.06
N GLN A 236 -3.47 0.88 32.65
CA GLN A 236 -2.68 1.97 33.21
C GLN A 236 -2.01 2.82 32.11
N ALA A 237 -1.71 2.23 30.95
CA ALA A 237 -1.16 2.94 29.80
C ALA A 237 -2.20 3.85 29.09
N LEU A 238 -3.50 3.66 29.35
CA LEU A 238 -4.57 4.48 28.80
C LEU A 238 -4.71 5.87 29.44
N THR A 239 -4.08 6.10 30.58
CA THR A 239 -4.04 7.40 31.25
C THR A 239 -2.92 8.30 30.71
N VAL A 240 -2.90 8.51 29.38
CA VAL A 240 -1.99 9.47 28.79
C VAL A 240 -2.48 10.88 29.10
N SER A 241 -1.61 11.68 29.74
CA SER A 241 -1.85 13.11 29.88
C SER A 241 -2.01 13.73 28.50
N LEU A 242 -3.21 14.18 28.18
CA LEU A 242 -3.50 14.82 26.89
C LEU A 242 -2.77 16.17 26.84
N THR A 243 -1.83 16.30 25.93
CA THR A 243 -1.17 17.56 25.58
C THR A 243 -2.22 18.56 25.06
N SER A 244 -2.02 19.83 25.31
CA SER A 244 -2.94 20.90 24.85
C SER A 244 -3.09 20.84 23.31
N PRO A 245 -4.31 20.99 22.76
CA PRO A 245 -4.55 20.98 21.30
C PRO A 245 -3.68 21.99 20.55
N THR A 246 -3.40 23.16 21.16
CA THR A 246 -2.54 24.21 20.58
C THR A 246 -1.08 23.74 20.46
N GLU A 247 -0.60 23.00 21.44
CA GLU A 247 0.76 22.46 21.42
C GLU A 247 0.89 21.33 20.40
N ILE A 248 -0.09 20.42 20.32
CA ILE A 248 -0.16 19.39 19.28
C ILE A 248 -0.17 20.04 17.88
N TYR A 249 -0.96 21.07 17.68
CA TYR A 249 -1.03 21.80 16.41
C TYR A 249 0.32 22.42 16.05
N SER A 250 0.98 23.11 16.99
CA SER A 250 2.27 23.76 16.73
C SER A 250 3.37 22.79 16.37
N GLN A 251 3.39 21.60 17.00
CA GLN A 251 4.31 20.52 16.64
C GLN A 251 3.98 19.91 15.28
N ALA A 252 2.69 19.65 15.02
CA ALA A 252 2.23 19.06 13.77
C ALA A 252 2.56 19.93 12.54
N VAL A 253 2.41 21.27 12.64
CA VAL A 253 2.79 22.19 11.55
C VAL A 253 4.26 22.10 11.18
N LEU A 254 5.14 21.78 12.13
CA LEU A 254 6.58 21.69 11.89
C LEU A 254 7.05 20.30 11.45
N SER A 255 6.29 19.24 11.75
CA SER A 255 6.74 17.86 11.58
C SER A 255 5.93 17.05 10.57
N LYS A 256 4.67 17.46 10.26
CA LYS A 256 3.82 16.66 9.37
C LYS A 256 4.33 16.67 7.93
N PRO A 257 4.57 15.47 7.33
CA PRO A 257 5.08 15.35 5.97
C PRO A 257 4.21 16.07 4.93
N SER A 258 2.88 16.03 5.07
CA SER A 258 1.96 16.71 4.17
C SER A 258 2.14 18.22 4.14
N ILE A 259 2.47 18.84 5.28
CA ILE A 259 2.71 20.28 5.41
C ILE A 259 4.08 20.63 4.83
N LEU A 260 5.09 19.83 5.12
CA LEU A 260 6.45 20.02 4.59
C LEU A 260 6.46 19.89 3.06
N ALA A 261 5.76 18.89 2.49
CA ALA A 261 5.61 18.75 1.04
C ALA A 261 4.96 20.00 0.41
N ALA A 262 3.89 20.51 1.03
CA ALA A 262 3.22 21.73 0.56
C ALA A 262 4.12 22.97 0.62
N GLN A 263 4.94 23.11 1.66
CA GLN A 263 5.93 24.19 1.78
C GLN A 263 6.99 24.12 0.68
N TYR A 264 7.54 22.94 0.40
CA TYR A 264 8.51 22.74 -0.70
C TYR A 264 7.89 23.05 -2.06
N ARG A 265 6.63 22.68 -2.29
CA ARG A 265 5.91 23.00 -3.53
C ARG A 265 5.67 24.52 -3.66
N LEU A 266 5.33 25.21 -2.56
CA LEU A 266 5.17 26.66 -2.56
C LEU A 266 6.50 27.36 -2.92
N GLU A 267 7.62 26.92 -2.33
CA GLU A 267 8.93 27.46 -2.65
C GLU A 267 9.32 27.15 -4.11
N GLY A 268 9.01 25.95 -4.61
CA GLY A 268 9.18 25.56 -6.00
C GLY A 268 8.39 26.45 -6.96
N ALA A 269 7.13 26.77 -6.64
CA ALA A 269 6.31 27.69 -7.44
C ALA A 269 6.93 29.09 -7.56
N ARG A 270 7.61 29.58 -6.51
CA ARG A 270 8.36 30.84 -6.57
C ARG A 270 9.55 30.78 -7.54
N HIS A 271 10.22 29.62 -7.63
CA HIS A 271 11.26 29.40 -8.63
C HIS A 271 10.69 29.35 -10.05
N ASN A 272 9.50 28.76 -10.26
CA ASN A 272 8.82 28.78 -11.57
C ASN A 272 8.56 30.20 -12.06
N ILE A 273 8.13 31.12 -11.18
CA ILE A 273 7.93 32.54 -11.53
C ILE A 273 9.26 33.14 -12.03
N ARG A 274 10.38 32.86 -11.35
CA ARG A 274 11.70 33.38 -11.73
C ARG A 274 12.25 32.75 -13.02
N ILE A 275 11.82 31.53 -13.38
CA ILE A 275 12.16 30.88 -14.63
C ILE A 275 11.42 31.55 -15.81
N ALA A 276 10.19 32.02 -15.56
CA ALA A 276 9.35 32.66 -16.56
C ALA A 276 9.67 34.15 -16.81
N GLN A 277 10.40 34.81 -15.92
CA GLN A 277 10.89 36.19 -16.03
C GLN A 277 12.23 36.25 -16.79
#